data_fa55077b313a21ed610e692d13d2b02f
#
_entry.id   fa55077b313a21ed610e692d13d2b02f
#
_cell.length_a   1.000
_cell.length_b   1.000
_cell.length_c   1.000
_cell.angle_alpha   90.00
_cell.angle_beta   90.00
_cell.angle_gamma   90.00
#
_symmetry.space_group_name_H-M   'P 1'
#
loop_
_entity.id
_entity.type
_entity.pdbx_description
1 polymer ?
#
loop_
_entity_poly.entity_id
_entity_poly.type
_entity_poly.pdbx_seq_one_letter_code
_entity_poly.pdbx_strand_id
1 'polypeptide(L)'
;MSHDSTAAPEAAARKLSGRRRKEIVAVLLFSGGPIFESSIPLSVFGIDRQDAGVPRYRLLVCGGEEGPLRTTGGLELTTPHGLEAISRAGTVVVPAWRSITSPPPEEALDAIRRAHEEGARIVGLCTGAFVLAAAGLLDGRPATTHWMYAPTLAKRYPSVHVDPRELFVDDGDVLTSAGTAAGIDLCLHIVRTDHGNEAAGALARRLVVPPRRSGGQERYLDRSLPEEIGADPLAEVVAWALEHLHEQFDVETLAARAYMSRRTFDRRFRSLTGSAPLQWLITQRVLQAQRLLETSDYSVDEVAGRCGFRSPVALRGHFRRQLGSSPAAYRAAYRARRPQGDKQVDSDGAPGQPGGPPSLGPAGLPPALHPDGPVPMQSRRTAASALSATASASASVAENGREAYATSRAASLPGQRSAT
;
A
#
# COMPACT_ATOMS: atom_id res chain seq x y z
N MET A 1 18.77 -42.06 33.48
CA MET A 1 19.06 -40.78 32.86
C MET A 1 17.91 -40.51 31.90
N SER A 2 16.92 -39.78 32.36
CA SER A 2 15.69 -39.49 31.67
C SER A 2 15.89 -38.24 30.79
N HIS A 3 15.72 -38.40 29.49
CA HIS A 3 15.66 -37.27 28.57
C HIS A 3 14.29 -36.61 28.67
N ASP A 4 14.27 -35.45 29.27
CA ASP A 4 13.11 -34.58 29.34
C ASP A 4 12.99 -33.88 28.00
N SER A 5 12.00 -34.32 27.22
CA SER A 5 11.62 -33.72 25.93
C SER A 5 10.70 -32.56 26.22
N THR A 6 11.25 -31.35 26.33
CA THR A 6 10.47 -30.11 26.35
C THR A 6 9.88 -29.88 24.95
N ALA A 7 8.67 -30.41 24.76
CA ALA A 7 7.83 -30.03 23.62
C ALA A 7 7.50 -28.53 23.73
N ALA A 8 7.83 -27.77 22.68
CA ALA A 8 7.39 -26.39 22.53
C ALA A 8 5.84 -26.34 22.59
N PRO A 9 5.24 -25.35 23.26
CA PRO A 9 3.79 -25.25 23.30
C PRO A 9 3.26 -25.00 21.87
N GLU A 10 2.49 -25.96 21.39
CA GLU A 10 1.70 -25.87 20.18
C GLU A 10 0.78 -24.65 20.33
N ALA A 11 1.02 -23.59 19.55
CA ALA A 11 0.22 -22.38 19.56
C ALA A 11 -1.20 -22.76 19.13
N ALA A 12 -2.09 -22.90 20.10
CA ALA A 12 -3.50 -23.18 19.86
C ALA A 12 -4.06 -22.09 18.94
N ALA A 13 -4.44 -22.47 17.72
CA ALA A 13 -5.05 -21.57 16.75
C ALA A 13 -6.23 -20.84 17.44
N ARG A 14 -6.07 -19.53 17.64
CA ARG A 14 -7.09 -18.70 18.29
C ARG A 14 -8.32 -18.66 17.40
N LYS A 15 -9.41 -19.22 17.84
CA LYS A 15 -10.67 -19.25 17.09
C LYS A 15 -11.24 -17.84 17.02
N LEU A 16 -11.59 -17.38 15.79
CA LEU A 16 -12.34 -16.16 15.58
C LEU A 16 -13.64 -16.16 16.42
N SER A 17 -13.89 -15.07 17.12
CA SER A 17 -15.14 -14.89 17.86
C SER A 17 -16.31 -14.88 16.87
N GLY A 18 -17.36 -15.68 17.11
CA GLY A 18 -18.56 -15.77 16.29
C GLY A 18 -19.46 -14.51 16.34
N ARG A 19 -19.06 -13.46 17.06
CA ARG A 19 -19.86 -12.24 17.26
C ARG A 19 -19.94 -11.32 16.06
N ARG A 20 -18.98 -11.36 15.13
CA ARG A 20 -18.95 -10.46 13.99
C ARG A 20 -19.30 -11.15 12.68
N ARG A 21 -19.98 -10.41 11.82
CA ARG A 21 -20.39 -10.90 10.50
C ARG A 21 -19.19 -11.01 9.58
N LYS A 22 -18.81 -12.22 9.20
CA LYS A 22 -17.67 -12.51 8.33
C LYS A 22 -17.80 -11.86 6.96
N GLU A 23 -19.02 -11.64 6.48
CA GLU A 23 -19.33 -11.02 5.20
C GLU A 23 -19.06 -9.50 5.15
N ILE A 24 -18.79 -8.85 6.28
CA ILE A 24 -18.47 -7.42 6.31
C ILE A 24 -16.96 -7.23 6.43
N VAL A 25 -16.36 -6.63 5.40
CA VAL A 25 -14.94 -6.33 5.33
C VAL A 25 -14.73 -4.83 5.33
N ALA A 26 -13.98 -4.30 6.30
CA ALA A 26 -13.50 -2.92 6.30
C ALA A 26 -12.08 -2.86 5.72
N VAL A 27 -11.84 -1.92 4.83
CA VAL A 27 -10.50 -1.61 4.31
C VAL A 27 -10.12 -0.24 4.80
N LEU A 28 -9.11 -0.19 5.67
CA LEU A 28 -8.63 1.03 6.30
C LEU A 28 -7.47 1.62 5.48
N LEU A 29 -7.72 2.76 4.87
CA LEU A 29 -6.78 3.46 4.01
C LEU A 29 -6.15 4.65 4.72
N PHE A 30 -4.88 4.89 4.44
CA PHE A 30 -4.11 6.04 4.93
C PHE A 30 -3.55 6.84 3.76
N SER A 31 -3.36 8.13 3.98
CA SER A 31 -2.69 9.01 3.01
C SER A 31 -1.24 8.56 2.78
N GLY A 32 -0.75 8.68 1.55
CA GLY A 32 0.60 8.25 1.15
C GLY A 32 0.73 6.75 0.90
N GLY A 33 -0.34 5.96 1.03
CA GLY A 33 -0.33 4.55 0.69
C GLY A 33 -0.23 4.31 -0.83
N PRO A 34 0.43 3.21 -1.26
CA PRO A 34 0.47 2.82 -2.66
C PRO A 34 -0.91 2.33 -3.13
N ILE A 35 -1.28 2.74 -4.35
CA ILE A 35 -2.61 2.41 -4.90
C ILE A 35 -2.78 0.92 -5.17
N PHE A 36 -1.69 0.22 -5.54
CA PHE A 36 -1.77 -1.20 -5.88
C PHE A 36 -2.20 -2.03 -4.67
N GLU A 37 -1.54 -1.89 -3.53
CA GLU A 37 -1.88 -2.60 -2.30
C GLU A 37 -3.29 -2.25 -1.82
N SER A 38 -3.66 -0.98 -1.94
CA SER A 38 -5.01 -0.52 -1.59
C SER A 38 -6.08 -1.13 -2.49
N SER A 39 -5.79 -1.30 -3.79
CA SER A 39 -6.75 -1.83 -4.77
C SER A 39 -7.04 -3.32 -4.61
N ILE A 40 -6.12 -4.11 -4.05
CA ILE A 40 -6.27 -5.56 -3.90
C ILE A 40 -7.52 -5.93 -3.08
N PRO A 41 -7.66 -5.52 -1.81
CA PRO A 41 -8.85 -5.86 -1.04
C PRO A 41 -10.12 -5.20 -1.61
N LEU A 42 -10.02 -4.01 -2.22
CA LEU A 42 -11.15 -3.37 -2.88
C LEU A 42 -11.64 -4.21 -4.07
N SER A 43 -10.74 -4.77 -4.85
CA SER A 43 -11.07 -5.62 -6.00
C SER A 43 -11.58 -6.99 -5.58
N VAL A 44 -11.01 -7.58 -4.52
CA VAL A 44 -11.40 -8.92 -4.05
C VAL A 44 -12.76 -8.87 -3.37
N PHE A 45 -12.97 -7.96 -2.43
CA PHE A 45 -14.15 -7.94 -1.56
C PHE A 45 -15.22 -6.94 -2.00
N GLY A 46 -14.91 -5.98 -2.90
CA GLY A 46 -15.83 -4.92 -3.29
C GLY A 46 -16.61 -5.19 -4.57
N ILE A 47 -16.17 -6.12 -5.42
CA ILE A 47 -16.83 -6.42 -6.69
C ILE A 47 -17.76 -7.61 -6.49
N ASP A 48 -19.04 -7.45 -6.85
CA ASP A 48 -20.04 -8.53 -6.85
C ASP A 48 -19.68 -9.57 -7.93
N ARG A 49 -19.54 -10.82 -7.52
CA ARG A 49 -19.23 -11.98 -8.39
C ARG A 49 -20.12 -13.18 -8.08
N GLN A 50 -21.34 -12.93 -7.61
CA GLN A 50 -22.30 -13.99 -7.32
C GLN A 50 -22.64 -14.83 -8.57
N ASP A 51 -22.58 -14.22 -9.75
CA ASP A 51 -22.68 -14.88 -11.06
C ASP A 51 -21.63 -15.98 -11.27
N ALA A 52 -20.49 -15.89 -10.60
CA ALA A 52 -19.41 -16.85 -10.63
C ALA A 52 -19.38 -17.79 -9.40
N GLY A 53 -20.42 -17.76 -8.56
CA GLY A 53 -20.51 -18.58 -7.35
C GLY A 53 -19.64 -18.05 -6.18
N VAL A 54 -19.21 -16.79 -6.22
CA VAL A 54 -18.50 -16.16 -5.10
C VAL A 54 -19.50 -15.43 -4.23
N PRO A 55 -19.67 -15.78 -2.94
CA PRO A 55 -20.54 -15.08 -2.03
C PRO A 55 -20.15 -13.60 -1.90
N ARG A 56 -21.16 -12.75 -1.79
CA ARG A 56 -20.98 -11.30 -1.73
C ARG A 56 -20.44 -10.87 -0.37
N TYR A 57 -19.35 -10.09 -0.38
CA TYR A 57 -18.91 -9.32 0.77
C TYR A 57 -19.53 -7.92 0.74
N ARG A 58 -19.81 -7.38 1.92
CA ARG A 58 -20.13 -5.97 2.10
C ARG A 58 -18.85 -5.23 2.44
N LEU A 59 -18.34 -4.45 1.50
CA LEU A 59 -17.12 -3.67 1.67
C LEU A 59 -17.44 -2.31 2.34
N LEU A 60 -16.65 -1.96 3.36
CA LEU A 60 -16.60 -0.65 4.00
C LEU A 60 -15.22 -0.05 3.74
N VAL A 61 -15.13 1.00 2.92
CA VAL A 61 -13.88 1.73 2.69
C VAL A 61 -13.79 2.86 3.71
N CYS A 62 -12.79 2.78 4.59
CA CYS A 62 -12.64 3.65 5.74
C CYS A 62 -11.37 4.50 5.62
N GLY A 63 -11.48 5.80 5.96
CA GLY A 63 -10.32 6.67 6.14
C GLY A 63 -9.74 6.49 7.53
N GLY A 64 -8.43 6.30 7.61
CA GLY A 64 -7.66 6.27 8.86
C GLY A 64 -7.21 7.64 9.33
N GLU A 65 -7.51 8.67 8.55
CA GLU A 65 -7.14 10.07 8.78
C GLU A 65 -8.25 10.98 8.27
N GLU A 66 -8.33 12.19 8.79
CA GLU A 66 -9.31 13.18 8.34
C GLU A 66 -8.98 13.73 6.94
N GLY A 67 -10.04 14.03 6.18
CA GLY A 67 -9.96 14.66 4.87
C GLY A 67 -9.68 13.68 3.72
N PRO A 68 -9.46 14.21 2.50
CA PRO A 68 -9.13 13.40 1.34
C PRO A 68 -7.77 12.74 1.49
N LEU A 69 -7.70 11.44 1.22
CA LEU A 69 -6.45 10.68 1.24
C LEU A 69 -5.72 10.83 -0.10
N ARG A 70 -4.39 10.89 -0.07
CA ARG A 70 -3.57 10.93 -1.29
C ARG A 70 -2.74 9.67 -1.42
N THR A 71 -2.77 9.06 -2.58
CA THR A 71 -1.89 7.93 -2.90
C THR A 71 -0.48 8.40 -3.26
N THR A 72 0.49 7.49 -3.26
CA THR A 72 1.85 7.76 -3.76
C THR A 72 1.89 8.21 -5.23
N GLY A 73 0.87 7.86 -6.02
CA GLY A 73 0.71 8.27 -7.42
C GLY A 73 0.02 9.62 -7.61
N GLY A 74 -0.33 10.33 -6.51
CA GLY A 74 -0.96 11.66 -6.56
C GLY A 74 -2.48 11.64 -6.77
N LEU A 75 -3.14 10.47 -6.76
CA LEU A 75 -4.59 10.38 -6.78
C LEU A 75 -5.16 10.81 -5.43
N GLU A 76 -6.24 11.60 -5.45
CA GLU A 76 -7.03 11.89 -4.25
C GLU A 76 -8.18 10.87 -4.14
N LEU A 77 -8.34 10.32 -2.94
CA LEU A 77 -9.39 9.38 -2.61
C LEU A 77 -10.26 9.96 -1.49
N THR A 78 -11.56 9.94 -1.69
CA THR A 78 -12.53 10.24 -0.63
C THR A 78 -13.13 8.91 -0.16
N THR A 79 -13.06 8.66 1.14
CA THR A 79 -13.63 7.44 1.74
C THR A 79 -15.04 7.73 2.24
N PRO A 80 -16.02 6.82 1.99
CA PRO A 80 -17.39 7.03 2.44
C PRO A 80 -17.58 6.84 3.94
N HIS A 81 -16.58 6.29 4.64
CA HIS A 81 -16.63 6.00 6.07
C HIS A 81 -15.34 6.44 6.76
N GLY A 82 -15.44 6.79 8.06
CA GLY A 82 -14.30 6.99 8.95
C GLY A 82 -14.03 5.75 9.81
N LEU A 83 -13.28 5.95 10.91
CA LEU A 83 -12.88 4.88 11.84
C LEU A 83 -14.09 4.22 12.56
N GLU A 84 -15.20 4.93 12.71
CA GLU A 84 -16.43 4.42 13.35
C GLU A 84 -17.02 3.19 12.65
N ALA A 85 -16.78 3.07 11.34
CA ALA A 85 -17.32 1.95 10.58
C ALA A 85 -16.58 0.62 10.81
N ILE A 86 -15.33 0.67 11.31
CA ILE A 86 -14.51 -0.52 11.60
C ILE A 86 -15.21 -1.43 12.63
N SER A 87 -15.93 -0.85 13.59
CA SER A 87 -16.66 -1.60 14.62
C SER A 87 -17.71 -2.56 14.06
N ARG A 88 -18.16 -2.39 12.84
CA ARG A 88 -19.17 -3.25 12.18
C ARG A 88 -18.54 -4.43 11.41
N ALA A 89 -17.25 -4.39 11.16
CA ALA A 89 -16.59 -5.35 10.29
C ALA A 89 -16.24 -6.66 11.02
N GLY A 90 -16.39 -7.77 10.34
CA GLY A 90 -15.85 -9.07 10.77
C GLY A 90 -14.41 -9.27 10.36
N THR A 91 -13.95 -8.53 9.33
CA THR A 91 -12.56 -8.48 8.90
C THR A 91 -12.15 -7.03 8.66
N VAL A 92 -11.00 -6.64 9.20
CA VAL A 92 -10.39 -5.32 8.97
C VAL A 92 -9.08 -5.53 8.21
N VAL A 93 -8.94 -4.92 7.05
CA VAL A 93 -7.74 -5.00 6.21
C VAL A 93 -7.03 -3.65 6.21
N VAL A 94 -5.75 -3.66 6.56
CA VAL A 94 -4.83 -2.52 6.46
C VAL A 94 -3.87 -2.81 5.31
N PRO A 95 -4.10 -2.25 4.10
CA PRO A 95 -3.31 -2.61 2.92
C PRO A 95 -1.87 -2.13 2.96
N ALA A 96 -1.65 -0.93 3.50
CA ALA A 96 -0.34 -0.32 3.57
C ALA A 96 -0.29 0.83 4.57
N TRP A 97 0.93 1.15 5.01
CA TRP A 97 1.26 2.35 5.76
C TRP A 97 2.38 3.12 5.05
N ARG A 98 2.30 4.45 5.03
CA ARG A 98 3.23 5.33 4.27
C ARG A 98 4.64 5.39 4.81
N SER A 99 4.84 5.06 6.10
CA SER A 99 6.13 5.25 6.77
C SER A 99 6.44 4.07 7.69
N ILE A 100 7.59 3.44 7.47
CA ILE A 100 8.10 2.39 8.36
C ILE A 100 8.75 2.96 9.62
N THR A 101 8.95 4.29 9.69
CA THR A 101 9.62 4.97 10.80
C THR A 101 8.68 5.80 11.66
N SER A 102 7.58 6.32 11.10
CA SER A 102 6.59 7.11 11.83
C SER A 102 5.42 6.25 12.27
N PRO A 103 4.92 6.40 13.51
CA PRO A 103 3.75 5.66 13.96
C PRO A 103 2.48 6.11 13.20
N PRO A 104 1.50 5.21 13.07
CA PRO A 104 0.16 5.58 12.62
C PRO A 104 -0.55 6.47 13.66
N PRO A 105 -1.67 7.16 13.27
CA PRO A 105 -2.50 7.90 14.21
C PRO A 105 -3.04 7.00 15.33
N GLU A 106 -2.99 7.47 16.58
CA GLU A 106 -3.40 6.65 17.74
C GLU A 106 -4.88 6.27 17.66
N GLU A 107 -5.74 7.17 17.18
CA GLU A 107 -7.17 6.90 17.00
C GLU A 107 -7.41 5.70 16.05
N ALA A 108 -6.58 5.56 15.02
CA ALA A 108 -6.66 4.42 14.10
C ALA A 108 -6.16 3.13 14.77
N LEU A 109 -5.08 3.21 15.57
CA LEU A 109 -4.58 2.07 16.35
C LEU A 109 -5.63 1.60 17.37
N ASP A 110 -6.26 2.52 18.09
CA ASP A 110 -7.32 2.21 19.04
C ASP A 110 -8.55 1.60 18.37
N ALA A 111 -8.94 2.08 17.20
CA ALA A 111 -10.05 1.51 16.44
C ALA A 111 -9.76 0.07 16.01
N ILE A 112 -8.51 -0.23 15.61
CA ILE A 112 -8.08 -1.59 15.25
C ILE A 112 -8.02 -2.50 16.48
N ARG A 113 -7.47 -2.04 17.62
CA ARG A 113 -7.44 -2.80 18.88
C ARG A 113 -8.85 -3.18 19.32
N ARG A 114 -9.76 -2.21 19.41
CA ARG A 114 -11.17 -2.47 19.75
C ARG A 114 -11.83 -3.46 18.78
N ALA A 115 -11.57 -3.31 17.48
CA ALA A 115 -12.10 -4.23 16.50
C ALA A 115 -11.63 -5.67 16.74
N HIS A 116 -10.35 -5.84 17.06
CA HIS A 116 -9.75 -7.14 17.39
C HIS A 116 -10.33 -7.72 18.69
N GLU A 117 -10.40 -6.94 19.77
CA GLU A 117 -10.98 -7.33 21.06
C GLU A 117 -12.43 -7.80 20.92
N GLU A 118 -13.19 -7.17 20.04
CA GLU A 118 -14.57 -7.55 19.72
C GLU A 118 -14.66 -8.73 18.74
N GLY A 119 -13.52 -9.33 18.37
CA GLY A 119 -13.43 -10.58 17.60
C GLY A 119 -13.36 -10.40 16.08
N ALA A 120 -13.00 -9.23 15.56
CA ALA A 120 -12.69 -9.08 14.14
C ALA A 120 -11.36 -9.75 13.79
N ARG A 121 -11.28 -10.34 12.60
CA ARG A 121 -10.02 -10.74 11.98
C ARG A 121 -9.29 -9.51 11.47
N ILE A 122 -8.04 -9.34 11.85
CA ILE A 122 -7.21 -8.19 11.45
C ILE A 122 -6.17 -8.65 10.43
N VAL A 123 -6.05 -7.91 9.34
CA VAL A 123 -5.22 -8.27 8.19
C VAL A 123 -4.30 -7.11 7.84
N GLY A 124 -2.98 -7.35 7.83
CA GLY A 124 -1.98 -6.39 7.39
C GLY A 124 -1.32 -6.84 6.09
N LEU A 125 -1.43 -6.05 5.01
CA LEU A 125 -0.70 -6.33 3.78
C LEU A 125 0.55 -5.43 3.70
N CYS A 126 1.66 -5.96 3.22
CA CYS A 126 2.87 -5.18 3.01
C CYS A 126 3.26 -4.37 4.28
N THR A 127 3.42 -3.05 4.14
CA THR A 127 3.70 -2.14 5.27
C THR A 127 2.52 -1.97 6.24
N GLY A 128 1.33 -2.49 5.94
CA GLY A 128 0.22 -2.60 6.89
C GLY A 128 0.59 -3.42 8.14
N ALA A 129 1.54 -4.35 8.03
CA ALA A 129 2.08 -5.08 9.19
C ALA A 129 2.68 -4.15 10.26
N PHE A 130 3.25 -3.00 9.87
CA PHE A 130 3.76 -2.00 10.81
C PHE A 130 2.64 -1.33 11.62
N VAL A 131 1.44 -1.17 11.03
CA VAL A 131 0.26 -0.66 11.75
C VAL A 131 -0.19 -1.67 12.80
N LEU A 132 -0.25 -2.96 12.43
CA LEU A 132 -0.61 -4.03 13.34
C LEU A 132 0.42 -4.18 14.48
N ALA A 133 1.71 -4.08 14.17
CA ALA A 133 2.76 -4.09 15.17
C ALA A 133 2.69 -2.88 16.11
N ALA A 134 2.42 -1.67 15.58
CA ALA A 134 2.23 -0.47 16.40
C ALA A 134 0.99 -0.58 17.31
N ALA A 135 -0.04 -1.29 16.87
CA ALA A 135 -1.21 -1.60 17.70
C ALA A 135 -0.93 -2.68 18.77
N GLY A 136 0.26 -3.30 18.79
CA GLY A 136 0.60 -4.40 19.70
C GLY A 136 0.01 -5.75 19.32
N LEU A 137 -0.64 -5.86 18.15
CA LEU A 137 -1.36 -7.07 17.74
C LEU A 137 -0.45 -8.17 17.20
N LEU A 138 0.83 -7.87 16.96
CA LEU A 138 1.82 -8.85 16.50
C LEU A 138 2.77 -9.33 17.62
N ASP A 139 2.66 -8.82 18.85
CA ASP A 139 3.55 -9.16 19.94
C ASP A 139 3.47 -10.64 20.29
N GLY A 140 4.61 -11.34 20.22
CA GLY A 140 4.74 -12.78 20.45
C GLY A 140 4.10 -13.64 19.34
N ARG A 141 3.76 -13.08 18.20
CA ARG A 141 3.11 -13.77 17.09
C ARG A 141 4.02 -13.91 15.86
N PRO A 142 3.84 -14.97 15.06
CA PRO A 142 4.45 -15.07 13.75
C PRO A 142 3.81 -14.03 12.80
N ALA A 143 4.65 -13.37 11.99
CA ALA A 143 4.19 -12.39 11.02
C ALA A 143 5.12 -12.34 9.82
N THR A 144 4.62 -11.80 8.72
CA THR A 144 5.46 -11.43 7.57
C THR A 144 5.10 -10.03 7.07
N THR A 145 5.98 -9.46 6.30
CA THR A 145 5.80 -8.23 5.55
C THR A 145 6.57 -8.34 4.24
N HIS A 146 6.58 -7.31 3.44
CA HIS A 146 7.43 -7.29 2.25
C HIS A 146 8.89 -7.55 2.66
N TRP A 147 9.55 -8.51 1.99
CA TRP A 147 10.91 -8.96 2.33
C TRP A 147 11.91 -7.81 2.55
N MET A 148 11.77 -6.72 1.78
CA MET A 148 12.62 -5.53 1.92
C MET A 148 12.45 -4.81 3.27
N TYR A 149 11.28 -4.90 3.90
CA TYR A 149 10.95 -4.24 5.16
C TYR A 149 10.98 -5.18 6.36
N ALA A 150 11.11 -6.49 6.13
CA ALA A 150 11.12 -7.49 7.20
C ALA A 150 12.24 -7.26 8.24
N PRO A 151 13.50 -6.92 7.85
CA PRO A 151 14.54 -6.60 8.84
C PRO A 151 14.19 -5.37 9.68
N THR A 152 13.56 -4.35 9.09
CA THR A 152 13.13 -3.15 9.82
C THR A 152 11.99 -3.45 10.78
N LEU A 153 11.03 -4.30 10.37
CA LEU A 153 9.94 -4.73 11.24
C LEU A 153 10.48 -5.48 12.46
N ALA A 154 11.36 -6.47 12.24
CA ALA A 154 11.98 -7.26 13.32
C ALA A 154 12.80 -6.38 14.27
N LYS A 155 13.57 -5.42 13.74
CA LYS A 155 14.37 -4.51 14.58
C LYS A 155 13.51 -3.58 15.42
N ARG A 156 12.41 -3.05 14.85
CA ARG A 156 11.56 -2.06 15.52
C ARG A 156 10.59 -2.69 16.52
N TYR A 157 10.17 -3.91 16.26
CA TYR A 157 9.23 -4.67 17.08
C TYR A 157 9.81 -6.05 17.40
N PRO A 158 10.80 -6.11 18.32
CA PRO A 158 11.57 -7.33 18.59
C PRO A 158 10.74 -8.46 19.20
N SER A 159 9.54 -8.18 19.70
CA SER A 159 8.56 -9.19 20.15
C SER A 159 7.84 -9.89 18.99
N VAL A 160 7.97 -9.42 17.76
CA VAL A 160 7.31 -10.02 16.57
C VAL A 160 8.21 -11.07 15.93
N HIS A 161 7.71 -12.26 15.71
CA HIS A 161 8.44 -13.34 15.02
C HIS A 161 8.31 -13.18 13.51
N VAL A 162 9.18 -12.36 12.90
CA VAL A 162 9.10 -12.02 11.47
C VAL A 162 9.74 -13.11 10.61
N ASP A 163 8.96 -13.74 9.71
CA ASP A 163 9.48 -14.62 8.67
C ASP A 163 9.41 -13.92 7.29
N PRO A 164 10.54 -13.49 6.71
CA PRO A 164 10.58 -12.83 5.41
C PRO A 164 10.39 -13.80 4.24
N ARG A 165 10.38 -15.12 4.45
CA ARG A 165 10.26 -16.13 3.38
C ARG A 165 8.81 -16.39 3.01
N GLU A 166 7.89 -16.21 3.94
CA GLU A 166 6.48 -16.50 3.73
C GLU A 166 5.77 -15.45 2.87
N LEU A 167 4.90 -15.88 1.95
CA LEU A 167 4.02 -14.97 1.19
C LEU A 167 2.98 -14.34 2.11
N PHE A 168 2.46 -15.11 3.05
CA PHE A 168 1.56 -14.65 4.10
C PHE A 168 1.62 -15.60 5.30
N VAL A 169 1.27 -15.07 6.45
CA VAL A 169 1.13 -15.80 7.72
C VAL A 169 -0.33 -15.67 8.17
N ASP A 170 -0.95 -16.78 8.51
CA ASP A 170 -2.27 -16.87 9.14
C ASP A 170 -2.10 -17.37 10.57
N ASP A 171 -2.26 -16.46 11.54
CA ASP A 171 -2.24 -16.78 12.98
C ASP A 171 -3.66 -16.75 13.58
N GLY A 172 -4.65 -17.10 12.77
CA GLY A 172 -6.05 -17.26 13.16
C GLY A 172 -6.86 -15.96 13.11
N ASP A 173 -6.70 -15.09 14.08
CA ASP A 173 -7.38 -13.80 14.18
C ASP A 173 -6.55 -12.62 13.63
N VAL A 174 -5.24 -12.82 13.44
CA VAL A 174 -4.33 -11.82 12.84
C VAL A 174 -3.58 -12.44 11.68
N LEU A 175 -3.67 -11.82 10.52
CA LEU A 175 -3.04 -12.28 9.29
C LEU A 175 -2.14 -11.20 8.71
N THR A 176 -0.98 -11.60 8.20
CA THR A 176 -0.03 -10.66 7.55
C THR A 176 0.43 -11.19 6.20
N SER A 177 0.77 -10.32 5.28
CA SER A 177 1.23 -10.69 3.94
C SER A 177 2.39 -9.81 3.48
N ALA A 178 3.24 -10.36 2.63
CA ALA A 178 4.30 -9.66 1.91
C ALA A 178 3.80 -8.48 1.05
N GLY A 179 2.50 -8.38 0.83
CA GLY A 179 1.93 -7.34 -0.03
C GLY A 179 2.11 -7.62 -1.51
N THR A 180 1.89 -6.59 -2.35
CA THR A 180 1.88 -6.74 -3.81
C THR A 180 1.09 -7.99 -4.25
N ALA A 181 1.63 -8.82 -5.12
CA ALA A 181 0.95 -10.04 -5.57
C ALA A 181 0.60 -11.02 -4.43
N ALA A 182 1.39 -11.06 -3.34
CA ALA A 182 1.09 -11.90 -2.18
C ALA A 182 -0.14 -11.42 -1.38
N GLY A 183 -0.51 -10.15 -1.51
CA GLY A 183 -1.77 -9.64 -0.98
C GLY A 183 -2.98 -10.31 -1.64
N ILE A 184 -2.90 -10.64 -2.93
CA ILE A 184 -3.94 -11.40 -3.64
C ILE A 184 -4.03 -12.82 -3.05
N ASP A 185 -2.89 -13.48 -2.80
CA ASP A 185 -2.85 -14.83 -2.23
C ASP A 185 -3.52 -14.86 -0.86
N LEU A 186 -3.24 -13.88 0.01
CA LEU A 186 -3.88 -13.78 1.32
C LEU A 186 -5.38 -13.50 1.20
N CYS A 187 -5.80 -12.59 0.32
CA CYS A 187 -7.23 -12.34 0.11
C CYS A 187 -7.96 -13.58 -0.43
N LEU A 188 -7.36 -14.35 -1.34
CA LEU A 188 -7.89 -15.63 -1.79
C LEU A 188 -7.93 -16.68 -0.67
N HIS A 189 -6.94 -16.67 0.22
CA HIS A 189 -6.92 -17.53 1.40
C HIS A 189 -8.09 -17.21 2.34
N ILE A 190 -8.36 -15.92 2.58
CA ILE A 190 -9.52 -15.45 3.36
C ILE A 190 -10.84 -15.95 2.75
N VAL A 191 -11.04 -15.77 1.44
CA VAL A 191 -12.24 -16.28 0.75
C VAL A 191 -12.35 -17.80 0.87
N ARG A 192 -11.24 -18.50 0.78
CA ARG A 192 -11.21 -19.97 0.96
C ARG A 192 -11.62 -20.40 2.37
N THR A 193 -11.14 -19.69 3.37
CA THR A 193 -11.48 -19.95 4.79
C THR A 193 -12.94 -19.64 5.08
N ASP A 194 -13.46 -18.58 4.49
CA ASP A 194 -14.84 -18.11 4.73
C ASP A 194 -15.88 -18.89 3.92
N HIS A 195 -15.57 -19.25 2.65
CA HIS A 195 -16.54 -19.76 1.67
C HIS A 195 -16.11 -21.04 0.94
N GLY A 196 -14.94 -21.58 1.28
CA GLY A 196 -14.46 -22.84 0.72
C GLY A 196 -13.63 -22.70 -0.57
N ASN A 197 -13.12 -23.86 -1.01
CA ASN A 197 -12.19 -23.92 -2.16
C ASN A 197 -12.85 -23.54 -3.49
N GLU A 198 -14.13 -23.83 -3.67
CA GLU A 198 -14.87 -23.55 -4.91
C GLU A 198 -15.00 -22.07 -5.15
N ALA A 199 -15.46 -21.30 -4.15
CA ALA A 199 -15.57 -19.85 -4.21
C ALA A 199 -14.19 -19.18 -4.45
N ALA A 200 -13.15 -19.61 -3.74
CA ALA A 200 -11.81 -19.09 -3.93
C ALA A 200 -11.25 -19.42 -5.32
N GLY A 201 -11.53 -20.61 -5.84
CA GLY A 201 -11.15 -21.01 -7.21
C GLY A 201 -11.88 -20.21 -8.28
N ALA A 202 -13.17 -19.94 -8.10
CA ALA A 202 -13.96 -19.09 -8.99
C ALA A 202 -13.42 -17.64 -9.01
N LEU A 203 -13.13 -17.10 -7.84
CA LEU A 203 -12.51 -15.77 -7.71
C LEU A 203 -11.14 -15.70 -8.38
N ALA A 204 -10.28 -16.71 -8.15
CA ALA A 204 -8.95 -16.76 -8.76
C ALA A 204 -9.02 -16.74 -10.30
N ARG A 205 -9.96 -17.45 -10.90
CA ARG A 205 -10.21 -17.41 -12.37
C ARG A 205 -10.63 -16.03 -12.83
N ARG A 206 -11.48 -15.32 -12.09
CA ARG A 206 -11.91 -13.94 -12.41
C ARG A 206 -10.78 -12.93 -12.28
N LEU A 207 -9.84 -13.15 -11.38
CA LEU A 207 -8.65 -12.32 -11.21
C LEU A 207 -7.50 -12.69 -12.16
N VAL A 208 -7.66 -13.78 -12.94
CA VAL A 208 -6.64 -14.32 -13.86
C VAL A 208 -5.34 -14.66 -13.10
N VAL A 209 -5.49 -15.25 -11.92
CA VAL A 209 -4.37 -15.70 -11.09
C VAL A 209 -4.51 -17.18 -10.73
N PRO A 210 -3.42 -17.91 -10.43
CA PRO A 210 -3.53 -19.27 -9.95
C PRO A 210 -4.27 -19.29 -8.59
N PRO A 211 -5.13 -20.29 -8.33
CA PRO A 211 -5.89 -20.38 -7.09
C PRO A 211 -5.02 -20.62 -5.85
N ARG A 212 -3.82 -21.13 -6.05
CA ARG A 212 -2.75 -21.24 -5.05
C ARG A 212 -1.43 -20.98 -5.76
N ARG A 213 -0.58 -20.15 -5.16
CA ARG A 213 0.79 -19.97 -5.61
C ARG A 213 1.70 -20.81 -4.74
N SER A 214 2.56 -21.62 -5.37
CA SER A 214 3.58 -22.40 -4.68
C SER A 214 4.87 -21.62 -4.51
N GLY A 215 5.53 -21.80 -3.35
CA GLY A 215 6.77 -21.13 -2.98
C GLY A 215 6.53 -19.78 -2.30
N GLY A 216 7.52 -19.38 -1.50
CA GLY A 216 7.51 -18.16 -0.72
C GLY A 216 8.16 -16.98 -1.45
N GLN A 217 8.53 -15.96 -0.67
CA GLN A 217 9.34 -14.83 -1.11
C GLN A 217 10.80 -15.22 -1.40
N GLU A 218 11.23 -16.44 -1.10
CA GLU A 218 12.60 -16.95 -1.26
C GLU A 218 13.21 -16.68 -2.64
N ARG A 219 12.37 -16.67 -3.69
CA ARG A 219 12.83 -16.35 -5.06
C ARG A 219 13.30 -14.91 -5.21
N TYR A 220 12.82 -14.02 -4.34
CA TYR A 220 13.11 -12.58 -4.35
C TYR A 220 14.14 -12.23 -3.29
N LEU A 221 14.37 -13.13 -2.32
CA LEU A 221 15.51 -13.04 -1.42
C LEU A 221 16.76 -13.38 -2.23
N ASP A 222 17.67 -12.42 -2.33
CA ASP A 222 18.97 -12.68 -2.95
C ASP A 222 19.68 -13.78 -2.11
N ARG A 223 20.20 -14.82 -2.76
CA ARG A 223 20.88 -15.97 -2.12
C ARG A 223 22.06 -15.57 -1.22
N SER A 224 22.45 -14.31 -1.24
CA SER A 224 23.50 -13.73 -0.40
C SER A 224 23.02 -13.13 0.92
N LEU A 225 21.70 -13.23 1.26
CA LEU A 225 21.25 -12.82 2.59
C LEU A 225 21.76 -13.81 3.64
N PRO A 226 22.45 -13.35 4.70
CA PRO A 226 22.79 -14.20 5.83
C PRO A 226 21.53 -14.81 6.45
N GLU A 227 21.64 -16.02 7.01
CA GLU A 227 20.53 -16.71 7.70
C GLU A 227 20.02 -15.94 8.94
N GLU A 228 20.74 -14.92 9.39
CA GLU A 228 20.33 -14.06 10.51
C GLU A 228 19.47 -12.89 10.00
N ILE A 229 18.23 -12.87 10.40
CA ILE A 229 17.25 -11.80 10.21
C ILE A 229 17.74 -10.55 10.95
N GLY A 230 18.35 -9.62 10.25
CA GLY A 230 18.85 -8.37 10.83
C GLY A 230 19.97 -7.69 10.04
N ALA A 231 20.53 -8.35 9.03
CA ALA A 231 21.74 -7.92 8.36
C ALA A 231 21.66 -7.82 6.83
N ASP A 232 20.52 -7.39 6.23
CA ASP A 232 20.61 -6.89 4.85
C ASP A 232 21.15 -5.46 4.88
N PRO A 233 22.42 -5.24 4.47
CA PRO A 233 23.02 -3.90 4.45
C PRO A 233 22.19 -2.90 3.63
N LEU A 234 21.38 -3.38 2.70
CA LEU A 234 20.56 -2.52 1.85
C LEU A 234 19.28 -2.06 2.56
N ALA A 235 18.63 -2.93 3.33
CA ALA A 235 17.47 -2.55 4.13
C ALA A 235 17.86 -1.57 5.24
N GLU A 236 19.00 -1.79 5.90
CA GLU A 236 19.55 -0.86 6.89
C GLU A 236 19.87 0.50 6.27
N VAL A 237 20.45 0.51 5.07
CA VAL A 237 20.76 1.75 4.35
C VAL A 237 19.49 2.49 3.92
N VAL A 238 18.45 1.79 3.49
CA VAL A 238 17.14 2.41 3.16
C VAL A 238 16.51 3.02 4.42
N ALA A 239 16.49 2.29 5.53
CA ALA A 239 15.97 2.79 6.80
C ALA A 239 16.76 4.03 7.27
N TRP A 240 18.09 3.93 7.27
CA TRP A 240 18.97 5.05 7.61
C TRP A 240 18.73 6.26 6.71
N ALA A 241 18.63 6.07 5.38
CA ALA A 241 18.40 7.16 4.44
C ALA A 241 17.08 7.88 4.69
N LEU A 242 16.01 7.16 5.08
CA LEU A 242 14.72 7.75 5.42
C LEU A 242 14.76 8.57 6.73
N GLU A 243 15.54 8.14 7.72
CA GLU A 243 15.74 8.87 8.96
C GLU A 243 16.60 10.15 8.77
N HIS A 244 17.53 10.11 7.78
CA HIS A 244 18.52 11.16 7.54
C HIS A 244 18.26 11.98 6.26
N LEU A 245 17.02 11.99 5.75
CA LEU A 245 16.68 12.74 4.52
C LEU A 245 17.06 14.22 4.58
N HIS A 246 17.13 14.79 5.79
CA HIS A 246 17.54 16.18 6.05
C HIS A 246 19.03 16.42 5.82
N GLU A 247 19.85 15.38 5.87
CA GLU A 247 21.29 15.47 5.65
C GLU A 247 21.64 15.46 4.15
N GLN A 248 22.79 16.05 3.86
CA GLN A 248 23.33 16.02 2.50
C GLN A 248 24.22 14.80 2.33
N PHE A 249 23.69 13.77 1.74
CA PHE A 249 24.45 12.60 1.31
C PHE A 249 24.11 12.24 -0.14
N ASP A 250 25.00 11.47 -0.76
CA ASP A 250 24.86 10.98 -2.14
C ASP A 250 24.68 9.45 -2.18
N VAL A 251 24.56 8.93 -3.39
CA VAL A 251 24.37 7.48 -3.57
C VAL A 251 25.65 6.70 -3.27
N GLU A 252 26.80 7.34 -3.37
CA GLU A 252 28.11 6.80 -2.98
C GLU A 252 28.15 6.53 -1.48
N THR A 253 27.63 7.44 -0.68
CA THR A 253 27.47 7.28 0.78
C THR A 253 26.57 6.09 1.11
N LEU A 254 25.45 5.93 0.38
CA LEU A 254 24.53 4.80 0.56
C LEU A 254 25.19 3.47 0.18
N ALA A 255 25.94 3.45 -0.94
CA ALA A 255 26.66 2.26 -1.37
C ALA A 255 27.75 1.85 -0.38
N ALA A 256 28.51 2.82 0.14
CA ALA A 256 29.54 2.59 1.16
C ALA A 256 28.95 2.02 2.46
N ARG A 257 27.81 2.56 2.92
CA ARG A 257 27.10 2.03 4.08
C ARG A 257 26.58 0.61 3.89
N ALA A 258 26.21 0.24 2.65
CA ALA A 258 25.83 -1.12 2.30
C ALA A 258 27.04 -2.05 2.09
N TYR A 259 28.26 -1.58 2.31
CA TYR A 259 29.50 -2.31 2.00
C TYR A 259 29.57 -2.79 0.55
N MET A 260 28.99 -2.01 -0.39
CA MET A 260 28.90 -2.36 -1.81
C MET A 260 29.63 -1.34 -2.68
N SER A 261 30.16 -1.81 -3.82
CA SER A 261 30.56 -0.89 -4.88
C SER A 261 29.31 -0.16 -5.42
N ARG A 262 29.46 1.07 -5.91
CA ARG A 262 28.37 1.85 -6.51
C ARG A 262 27.61 1.05 -7.57
N ARG A 263 28.30 0.31 -8.46
CA ARG A 263 27.70 -0.51 -9.50
C ARG A 263 26.81 -1.63 -8.91
N THR A 264 27.31 -2.31 -7.87
CA THR A 264 26.59 -3.38 -7.20
C THR A 264 25.35 -2.83 -6.50
N PHE A 265 25.53 -1.70 -5.79
CA PHE A 265 24.45 -1.01 -5.11
C PHE A 265 23.34 -0.58 -6.08
N ASP A 266 23.67 0.12 -7.17
CA ASP A 266 22.71 0.57 -8.19
C ASP A 266 21.92 -0.61 -8.78
N ARG A 267 22.58 -1.71 -9.10
CA ARG A 267 21.93 -2.90 -9.64
C ARG A 267 20.97 -3.53 -8.63
N ARG A 268 21.45 -3.78 -7.40
CA ARG A 268 20.63 -4.38 -6.33
C ARG A 268 19.48 -3.47 -5.96
N PHE A 269 19.73 -2.19 -5.77
CA PHE A 269 18.71 -1.21 -5.41
C PHE A 269 17.60 -1.13 -6.46
N ARG A 270 17.95 -1.11 -7.77
CA ARG A 270 16.95 -1.15 -8.85
C ARG A 270 16.16 -2.45 -8.88
N SER A 271 16.81 -3.58 -8.66
CA SER A 271 16.15 -4.88 -8.59
C SER A 271 15.12 -4.90 -7.45
N LEU A 272 15.40 -4.20 -6.35
CA LEU A 272 14.58 -4.16 -5.15
C LEU A 272 13.44 -3.15 -5.22
N THR A 273 13.75 -1.92 -5.67
CA THR A 273 12.80 -0.79 -5.60
C THR A 273 12.15 -0.47 -6.93
N GLY A 274 12.59 -1.09 -8.03
CA GLY A 274 12.20 -0.73 -9.39
C GLY A 274 12.74 0.63 -9.85
N SER A 275 13.51 1.35 -9.02
CA SER A 275 13.95 2.73 -9.24
C SER A 275 15.45 2.89 -9.05
N ALA A 276 16.06 3.84 -9.76
CA ALA A 276 17.45 4.20 -9.50
C ALA A 276 17.57 4.86 -8.12
N PRO A 277 18.66 4.57 -7.33
CA PRO A 277 18.80 5.09 -5.97
C PRO A 277 18.67 6.60 -5.86
N LEU A 278 19.29 7.35 -6.78
CA LEU A 278 19.18 8.81 -6.79
C LEU A 278 17.75 9.29 -7.02
N GLN A 279 17.03 8.66 -7.95
CA GLN A 279 15.64 9.02 -8.23
C GLN A 279 14.74 8.71 -7.03
N TRP A 280 14.94 7.58 -6.40
CA TRP A 280 14.25 7.20 -5.16
C TRP A 280 14.52 8.21 -4.04
N LEU A 281 15.79 8.57 -3.79
CA LEU A 281 16.16 9.55 -2.76
C LEU A 281 15.50 10.90 -3.00
N ILE A 282 15.51 11.39 -4.23
CA ILE A 282 14.85 12.65 -4.62
C ILE A 282 13.35 12.55 -4.35
N THR A 283 12.73 11.43 -4.67
CA THR A 283 11.30 11.21 -4.42
C THR A 283 10.98 11.27 -2.93
N GLN A 284 11.77 10.60 -2.07
CA GLN A 284 11.55 10.64 -0.62
C GLN A 284 11.71 12.06 -0.06
N ARG A 285 12.73 12.82 -0.52
CA ARG A 285 12.94 14.21 -0.13
C ARG A 285 11.78 15.14 -0.58
N VAL A 286 11.21 14.92 -1.76
CA VAL A 286 10.03 15.68 -2.23
C VAL A 286 8.80 15.35 -1.41
N LEU A 287 8.57 14.09 -1.04
CA LEU A 287 7.47 13.69 -0.17
C LEU A 287 7.60 14.31 1.23
N GLN A 288 8.81 14.39 1.77
CA GLN A 288 9.05 15.09 3.03
C GLN A 288 8.84 16.59 2.91
N ALA A 289 9.27 17.20 1.81
CA ALA A 289 9.02 18.62 1.55
C ALA A 289 7.52 18.91 1.44
N GLN A 290 6.76 18.06 0.78
CA GLN A 290 5.30 18.14 0.71
C GLN A 290 4.69 18.17 2.12
N ARG A 291 5.07 17.21 2.98
CA ARG A 291 4.61 17.15 4.37
C ARG A 291 4.92 18.44 5.15
N LEU A 292 6.16 18.94 5.06
CA LEU A 292 6.54 20.17 5.75
C LEU A 292 5.77 21.40 5.22
N LEU A 293 5.45 21.44 3.93
CA LEU A 293 4.61 22.50 3.35
C LEU A 293 3.17 22.46 3.86
N GLU A 294 2.67 21.27 4.22
CA GLU A 294 1.32 21.05 4.75
C GLU A 294 1.21 21.32 6.25
N THR A 295 2.25 20.96 7.02
CA THR A 295 2.20 20.92 8.49
C THR A 295 2.96 22.04 9.18
N SER A 296 3.67 22.90 8.43
CA SER A 296 4.49 23.97 9.02
C SER A 296 4.42 25.28 8.22
N ASP A 297 4.88 26.35 8.87
CA ASP A 297 5.03 27.68 8.28
C ASP A 297 6.44 27.95 7.75
N TYR A 298 7.31 26.94 7.71
CA TYR A 298 8.67 27.10 7.20
C TYR A 298 8.66 27.72 5.79
N SER A 299 9.58 28.64 5.52
CA SER A 299 9.81 29.13 4.17
C SER A 299 10.21 28.01 3.22
N VAL A 300 10.04 28.19 1.93
CA VAL A 300 10.46 27.19 0.92
C VAL A 300 11.95 26.89 1.03
N ASP A 301 12.73 27.86 1.45
CA ASP A 301 14.19 27.75 1.59
C ASP A 301 14.56 26.92 2.83
N GLU A 302 13.87 27.09 3.94
CA GLU A 302 13.99 26.25 5.13
C GLU A 302 13.53 24.82 4.85
N VAL A 303 12.42 24.65 4.13
CA VAL A 303 11.95 23.31 3.70
C VAL A 303 13.00 22.62 2.85
N ALA A 304 13.65 23.34 1.92
CA ALA A 304 14.72 22.75 1.10
C ALA A 304 15.89 22.23 1.96
N GLY A 305 16.35 23.01 2.93
CA GLY A 305 17.40 22.61 3.87
C GLY A 305 16.99 21.40 4.71
N ARG A 306 15.78 21.42 5.29
CA ARG A 306 15.24 20.32 6.14
C ARG A 306 14.96 19.03 5.38
N CYS A 307 14.91 19.10 4.05
CA CYS A 307 14.75 17.91 3.19
C CYS A 307 16.06 17.50 2.48
N GLY A 308 17.20 18.06 2.87
CA GLY A 308 18.51 17.72 2.32
C GLY A 308 18.74 18.14 0.87
N PHE A 309 17.98 19.11 0.35
CA PHE A 309 18.28 19.70 -0.95
C PHE A 309 19.41 20.73 -0.83
N ARG A 310 20.37 20.66 -1.76
CA ARG A 310 21.52 21.60 -1.79
C ARG A 310 21.11 23.05 -2.02
N SER A 311 19.94 23.28 -2.59
CA SER A 311 19.41 24.62 -2.82
C SER A 311 17.89 24.62 -2.95
N PRO A 312 17.23 25.75 -2.66
CA PRO A 312 15.79 25.91 -2.92
C PRO A 312 15.42 25.77 -4.40
N VAL A 313 16.34 26.08 -5.30
CA VAL A 313 16.16 25.94 -6.75
C VAL A 313 16.04 24.45 -7.11
N ALA A 314 16.88 23.58 -6.53
CA ALA A 314 16.81 22.15 -6.72
C ALA A 314 15.47 21.57 -6.22
N LEU A 315 15.03 21.99 -5.01
CA LEU A 315 13.70 21.59 -4.51
C LEU A 315 12.60 22.03 -5.48
N ARG A 316 12.55 23.30 -5.89
CA ARG A 316 11.52 23.82 -6.81
C ARG A 316 11.48 23.03 -8.13
N GLY A 317 12.64 22.68 -8.68
CA GLY A 317 12.75 21.91 -9.92
C GLY A 317 12.22 20.47 -9.79
N HIS A 318 12.62 19.77 -8.73
CA HIS A 318 12.17 18.39 -8.49
C HIS A 318 10.70 18.34 -8.07
N PHE A 319 10.26 19.26 -7.21
CA PHE A 319 8.87 19.36 -6.75
C PHE A 319 7.90 19.62 -7.91
N ARG A 320 8.23 20.59 -8.80
CA ARG A 320 7.41 20.85 -10.00
C ARG A 320 7.37 19.65 -10.94
N ARG A 321 8.47 18.94 -11.12
CA ARG A 321 8.55 17.77 -12.01
C ARG A 321 7.70 16.60 -11.50
N GLN A 322 7.62 16.41 -10.19
CA GLN A 322 6.88 15.28 -9.59
C GLN A 322 5.41 15.61 -9.26
N LEU A 323 5.11 16.86 -8.88
CA LEU A 323 3.79 17.27 -8.39
C LEU A 323 3.09 18.30 -9.29
N GLY A 324 3.70 18.69 -10.41
CA GLY A 324 3.11 19.58 -11.41
C GLY A 324 3.03 21.05 -10.98
N SER A 325 3.33 21.39 -9.72
CA SER A 325 3.19 22.73 -9.16
C SER A 325 4.43 23.17 -8.39
N SER A 326 4.58 24.49 -8.15
CA SER A 326 5.66 24.99 -7.29
C SER A 326 5.34 24.72 -5.81
N PRO A 327 6.36 24.61 -4.92
CA PRO A 327 6.13 24.44 -3.48
C PRO A 327 5.23 25.50 -2.87
N ALA A 328 5.40 26.77 -3.28
CA ALA A 328 4.58 27.87 -2.79
C ALA A 328 3.12 27.78 -3.27
N ALA A 329 2.90 27.47 -4.55
CA ALA A 329 1.56 27.27 -5.10
C ALA A 329 0.88 26.07 -4.47
N TYR A 330 1.62 24.98 -4.23
CA TYR A 330 1.13 23.80 -3.53
C TYR A 330 0.62 24.16 -2.12
N ARG A 331 1.43 24.84 -1.31
CA ARG A 331 1.04 25.30 0.03
C ARG A 331 -0.20 26.18 0.01
N ALA A 332 -0.25 27.15 -0.92
CA ALA A 332 -1.41 28.05 -1.04
C ALA A 332 -2.69 27.26 -1.35
N ALA A 333 -2.62 26.32 -2.30
CA ALA A 333 -3.75 25.46 -2.65
C ALA A 333 -4.17 24.54 -1.50
N TYR A 334 -3.23 23.99 -0.75
CA TYR A 334 -3.50 23.15 0.41
C TYR A 334 -4.22 23.94 1.51
N ARG A 335 -3.73 25.16 1.85
CA ARG A 335 -4.33 26.03 2.86
C ARG A 335 -5.72 26.53 2.46
N ALA A 336 -5.93 26.83 1.18
CA ALA A 336 -7.24 27.27 0.68
C ALA A 336 -8.32 26.16 0.77
N ARG A 337 -7.90 24.90 0.80
CA ARG A 337 -8.80 23.73 0.93
C ARG A 337 -9.12 23.36 2.38
N ARG A 338 -8.37 23.88 3.35
CA ARG A 338 -8.63 23.64 4.77
C ARG A 338 -9.83 24.51 5.18
N PRO A 339 -10.94 23.94 5.72
CA PRO A 339 -12.01 24.74 6.29
C PRO A 339 -11.40 25.64 7.38
N GLN A 340 -11.74 26.93 7.37
CA GLN A 340 -11.35 27.84 8.44
C GLN A 340 -12.16 27.44 9.69
N GLY A 341 -11.63 26.48 10.46
CA GLY A 341 -12.11 26.17 11.81
C GLY A 341 -11.58 27.26 12.75
N ASP A 342 -12.50 27.92 13.41
CA ASP A 342 -12.38 28.76 14.60
C ASP A 342 -11.28 29.83 14.62
N LYS A 343 -11.66 31.02 14.20
CA LYS A 343 -11.10 32.23 14.78
C LYS A 343 -11.52 32.25 16.25
N GLN A 344 -10.55 32.11 17.13
CA GLN A 344 -10.67 32.37 18.56
C GLN A 344 -11.31 33.75 18.73
N VAL A 345 -12.53 33.76 19.23
CA VAL A 345 -13.21 35.00 19.62
C VAL A 345 -12.58 35.45 20.93
N ASP A 346 -11.70 36.46 20.88
CA ASP A 346 -11.25 37.14 22.08
C ASP A 346 -12.46 37.79 22.75
N SER A 347 -12.76 37.30 23.96
CA SER A 347 -13.76 37.84 24.86
C SER A 347 -13.20 39.05 25.56
N ASP A 348 -13.71 40.25 25.17
CA ASP A 348 -13.77 41.37 26.09
C ASP A 348 -14.94 42.32 25.72
N GLY A 349 -15.85 42.52 26.69
CA GLY A 349 -16.84 43.63 26.66
C GLY A 349 -18.32 43.20 26.74
N ALA A 350 -18.85 43.03 27.94
CA ALA A 350 -20.29 43.10 28.25
C ALA A 350 -20.73 44.53 28.59
N PRO A 351 -22.03 44.86 28.83
CA PRO A 351 -23.29 44.30 28.36
C PRO A 351 -24.31 45.33 27.81
N GLY A 352 -25.30 44.89 27.05
CA GLY A 352 -26.49 45.70 26.70
C GLY A 352 -27.63 44.82 26.19
N GLN A 353 -28.71 44.74 26.97
CA GLN A 353 -30.02 44.12 26.63
C GLN A 353 -30.97 45.14 26.00
N PRO A 354 -32.22 44.76 25.58
CA PRO A 354 -32.69 43.72 24.68
C PRO A 354 -33.60 44.25 23.55
N GLY A 355 -33.77 43.53 22.48
CA GLY A 355 -34.80 43.78 21.47
C GLY A 355 -35.26 42.45 20.82
N GLY A 356 -36.54 42.19 20.93
CA GLY A 356 -37.20 40.92 20.52
C GLY A 356 -37.27 40.70 18.99
N PRO A 357 -37.74 39.52 18.54
CA PRO A 357 -37.54 39.02 17.20
C PRO A 357 -38.66 39.37 16.20
N PRO A 358 -38.39 39.43 14.91
CA PRO A 358 -39.46 39.24 13.92
C PRO A 358 -39.43 37.80 13.34
N SER A 359 -40.62 37.21 13.35
CA SER A 359 -41.00 35.98 12.69
C SER A 359 -40.87 36.08 11.16
N LEU A 360 -40.26 35.09 10.52
CA LEU A 360 -40.39 34.83 9.08
C LEU A 360 -40.77 33.35 8.85
N GLY A 361 -41.87 33.16 8.11
CA GLY A 361 -42.46 31.90 7.76
C GLY A 361 -41.69 31.07 6.74
N PRO A 362 -42.18 29.87 6.39
CA PRO A 362 -41.44 28.84 5.72
C PRO A 362 -41.37 29.04 4.19
N ALA A 363 -40.19 29.03 3.62
CA ALA A 363 -39.97 28.96 2.18
C ALA A 363 -39.51 27.56 1.77
N GLY A 364 -40.17 27.05 0.74
CA GLY A 364 -40.25 25.69 0.28
C GLY A 364 -38.93 25.00 -0.14
N LEU A 365 -38.94 23.71 0.07
CA LEU A 365 -38.04 22.71 -0.50
C LEU A 365 -38.30 22.52 -2.01
N PRO A 366 -37.28 22.36 -2.86
CA PRO A 366 -37.52 21.89 -4.22
C PRO A 366 -37.77 20.38 -4.27
N PRO A 367 -38.50 19.87 -5.28
CA PRO A 367 -39.02 18.51 -5.28
C PRO A 367 -37.94 17.47 -5.67
N ALA A 368 -38.11 16.28 -5.06
CA ALA A 368 -37.37 15.08 -5.34
C ALA A 368 -37.54 14.63 -6.80
N LEU A 369 -36.44 14.29 -7.48
CA LEU A 369 -36.42 13.64 -8.78
C LEU A 369 -36.71 12.15 -8.61
N HIS A 370 -37.84 11.69 -9.19
CA HIS A 370 -38.16 10.28 -9.37
C HIS A 370 -37.31 9.64 -10.47
N PRO A 371 -36.87 8.37 -10.33
CA PRO A 371 -36.19 7.62 -11.38
C PRO A 371 -37.24 6.88 -12.22
N ASP A 372 -37.63 7.40 -13.39
CA ASP A 372 -38.19 6.64 -14.50
C ASP A 372 -38.56 7.62 -15.63
N GLY A 373 -37.74 7.65 -16.66
CA GLY A 373 -38.03 8.30 -17.93
C GLY A 373 -37.03 7.87 -19.00
N PRO A 374 -37.48 7.49 -20.21
CA PRO A 374 -36.65 6.87 -21.24
C PRO A 374 -35.67 7.85 -21.87
N VAL A 375 -34.42 7.41 -22.05
CA VAL A 375 -33.37 8.13 -22.75
C VAL A 375 -33.60 8.04 -24.29
N PRO A 376 -33.59 9.13 -25.03
CA PRO A 376 -33.72 9.07 -26.49
C PRO A 376 -32.38 8.66 -27.11
N MET A 377 -32.50 7.66 -27.98
CA MET A 377 -31.44 7.15 -28.84
C MET A 377 -31.14 8.17 -29.93
N GLN A 378 -29.97 8.80 -29.92
CA GLN A 378 -29.46 9.51 -31.11
C GLN A 378 -28.03 9.09 -31.47
N SER A 379 -27.96 8.54 -32.68
CA SER A 379 -26.85 8.47 -33.67
C SER A 379 -25.51 7.91 -33.22
N ARG A 380 -25.39 6.58 -33.28
CA ARG A 380 -24.15 5.90 -33.66
C ARG A 380 -23.96 5.99 -35.16
N ARG A 381 -23.10 6.88 -35.62
CA ARG A 381 -22.37 6.77 -36.91
C ARG A 381 -21.11 7.61 -36.79
N THR A 382 -19.96 6.97 -36.92
CA THR A 382 -18.56 7.42 -37.06
C THR A 382 -17.63 6.92 -35.95
N ALA A 383 -17.36 5.61 -35.93
CA ALA A 383 -16.17 5.04 -35.25
C ALA A 383 -15.77 3.66 -35.84
N ALA A 384 -16.12 3.36 -37.08
CA ALA A 384 -15.77 2.08 -37.71
C ALA A 384 -14.61 2.16 -38.73
N SER A 385 -13.94 3.32 -38.85
CA SER A 385 -12.87 3.52 -39.85
C SER A 385 -11.45 3.60 -39.30
N ALA A 386 -11.26 3.52 -37.96
CA ALA A 386 -9.93 3.63 -37.33
C ALA A 386 -9.35 2.30 -36.86
N LEU A 387 -10.07 1.18 -36.91
CA LEU A 387 -9.62 -0.12 -36.41
C LEU A 387 -9.10 -1.08 -37.50
N SER A 388 -9.11 -0.67 -38.80
CA SER A 388 -8.59 -1.50 -39.88
C SER A 388 -7.13 -1.24 -40.27
N ALA A 389 -6.48 -0.19 -39.72
CA ALA A 389 -5.11 0.16 -40.10
C ALA A 389 -4.03 -0.39 -39.10
N THR A 390 -4.44 -0.89 -37.95
CA THR A 390 -3.47 -1.43 -36.93
C THR A 390 -3.34 -2.95 -36.95
N ALA A 391 -4.21 -3.67 -37.67
CA ALA A 391 -4.12 -5.13 -37.80
C ALA A 391 -3.11 -5.60 -38.87
N SER A 392 -2.69 -4.73 -39.81
CA SER A 392 -1.78 -5.10 -40.89
C SER A 392 -0.29 -4.93 -40.57
N ALA A 393 0.03 -4.19 -39.49
CA ALA A 393 1.42 -3.96 -39.10
C ALA A 393 1.98 -5.01 -38.10
N SER A 394 1.09 -5.82 -37.49
CA SER A 394 1.50 -6.84 -36.52
C SER A 394 1.79 -8.22 -37.13
N ALA A 395 1.41 -8.45 -38.38
CA ALA A 395 1.63 -9.73 -39.09
C ALA A 395 3.02 -9.83 -39.72
N SER A 396 3.66 -8.71 -40.08
CA SER A 396 4.98 -8.73 -40.74
C SER A 396 6.17 -8.86 -39.82
N VAL A 397 6.00 -8.67 -38.48
CA VAL A 397 7.06 -8.80 -37.48
C VAL A 397 7.16 -10.24 -36.94
N ALA A 398 6.10 -11.04 -37.09
CA ALA A 398 6.08 -12.44 -36.62
C ALA A 398 6.72 -13.43 -37.59
N GLU A 399 6.85 -13.10 -38.87
CA GLU A 399 7.43 -13.99 -39.89
C GLU A 399 8.96 -13.89 -39.97
N ASN A 400 9.53 -12.71 -39.73
CA ASN A 400 10.99 -12.53 -39.71
C ASN A 400 11.71 -13.07 -38.45
N GLY A 401 10.98 -13.45 -37.40
CA GLY A 401 11.52 -14.06 -36.19
C GLY A 401 11.71 -15.59 -36.25
N ARG A 402 11.09 -16.26 -37.22
CA ARG A 402 11.18 -17.73 -37.33
C ARG A 402 12.33 -18.23 -38.22
N GLU A 403 12.81 -17.44 -39.16
CA GLU A 403 13.96 -17.83 -40.00
C GLU A 403 15.32 -17.64 -39.32
N ALA A 404 15.45 -16.72 -38.35
CA ALA A 404 16.70 -16.52 -37.62
C ALA A 404 17.00 -17.63 -36.56
N TYR A 405 16.02 -18.45 -36.20
CA TYR A 405 16.22 -19.50 -35.18
C TYR A 405 16.55 -20.86 -35.78
N ALA A 406 16.38 -21.05 -37.09
CA ALA A 406 16.67 -22.31 -37.78
C ALA A 406 18.12 -22.43 -38.28
N THR A 407 18.84 -21.36 -38.46
CA THR A 407 20.23 -21.33 -38.96
C THR A 407 21.34 -21.43 -37.90
N SER A 408 20.98 -21.28 -36.61
CA SER A 408 21.97 -21.35 -35.51
C SER A 408 22.19 -22.75 -34.91
N ARG A 409 21.51 -23.79 -35.41
CA ARG A 409 21.58 -25.15 -34.83
C ARG A 409 22.38 -26.17 -35.67
N ALA A 410 23.03 -25.74 -36.78
CA ALA A 410 23.77 -26.64 -37.69
C ALA A 410 25.29 -26.56 -37.61
N ALA A 411 25.87 -25.80 -36.69
CA ALA A 411 27.30 -25.64 -36.60
C ALA A 411 27.81 -25.82 -35.16
N SER A 412 27.83 -27.03 -34.63
CA SER A 412 28.72 -27.41 -33.51
C SER A 412 28.51 -28.91 -33.15
N LEU A 413 29.16 -29.79 -33.89
CA LEU A 413 29.56 -31.11 -33.41
C LEU A 413 31.02 -31.30 -33.71
N PRO A 414 31.95 -31.41 -32.74
CA PRO A 414 33.31 -31.88 -32.97
C PRO A 414 33.34 -33.42 -32.90
N GLY A 415 34.01 -34.01 -33.91
CA GLY A 415 34.18 -35.43 -34.09
C GLY A 415 35.00 -36.10 -32.99
N GLN A 416 34.57 -37.30 -32.66
CA GLN A 416 35.35 -38.28 -31.94
C GLN A 416 36.49 -38.75 -32.83
N ARG A 417 37.72 -38.67 -32.33
CA ARG A 417 38.84 -39.49 -32.84
C ARG A 417 39.20 -40.53 -31.76
N SER A 418 39.04 -41.77 -32.13
CA SER A 418 39.66 -42.94 -31.51
C SER A 418 41.15 -43.01 -31.85
N ALA A 419 41.99 -43.29 -30.89
CA ALA A 419 43.24 -43.97 -31.07
C ALA A 419 43.69 -44.64 -29.78
N THR A 420 43.79 -45.95 -29.86
CA THR A 420 44.70 -46.88 -29.18
C THR A 420 45.14 -46.61 -27.76
#